data_c66602c6a516f8158dcb7a9056baacf6
#
_entry.id   c66602c6a516f8158dcb7a9056baacf6
#
_cell.length_a   1.000
_cell.length_b   1.000
_cell.length_c   1.000
_cell.angle_alpha   90.00
_cell.angle_beta   90.00
_cell.angle_gamma   90.00
#
_symmetry.space_group_name_H-M   'P 1'
#
loop_
_entity.id
_entity.type
_entity.pdbx_description
1 polymer ?
#
loop_
_entity_poly.entity_id
_entity_poly.type
_entity_poly.pdbx_seq_one_letter_code
_entity_poly.pdbx_strand_id
1 'polypeptide(L)'
;EIAQCLVGSEMCIRDRAEAGLDHAAITEIVLKFHPTYFCMADEIATTGTFHTHIFFCTRSPVRFSTIKKRFPTAHIERAYGTPRENKEYISKTGVWADTDKVETSVPGTFAEWGELPADSEDKAPEMFQLMQELRSGKSTMEVLEEHPNLAFRIRDIELLRQTILAEKYSAENRKLEVTYLYGASGVGKTWGIFEQHDPWEICRITNYRGARGISFDGYNGQDVLVFEEFNSQVPIEDMLNYLDIYPLHLPARYNDRVACYTKVYLTSNLPLEKQYRAEQWDRPETWRAFLRRIHNVIEYLPDGSTVQHKKGGFPCDTK
;
A
#
# COMPACT_ATOMS: atom_id res chain seq x y z
N GLU A 1 2.25 -8.21 36.93
CA GLU A 1 2.41 -6.77 36.56
C GLU A 1 2.10 -6.46 35.08
N ILE A 2 1.76 -7.45 34.25
CA ILE A 2 1.45 -7.22 32.81
C ILE A 2 -0.03 -6.83 32.57
N ALA A 3 -0.90 -6.95 33.57
CA ALA A 3 -2.34 -6.70 33.45
C ALA A 3 -2.76 -5.22 33.43
N GLN A 4 -1.85 -4.26 33.58
CA GLN A 4 -2.20 -2.84 33.67
C GLN A 4 -2.30 -2.09 32.34
N CYS A 5 -2.02 -2.73 31.21
CA CYS A 5 -2.04 -2.11 29.88
C CYS A 5 -3.04 -2.72 28.89
N LEU A 6 -4.10 -3.38 29.35
CA LEU A 6 -5.17 -3.79 28.46
C LEU A 6 -5.93 -2.55 27.98
N VAL A 7 -5.65 -2.16 26.73
CA VAL A 7 -6.32 -1.10 25.99
C VAL A 7 -7.07 -1.79 24.86
N GLY A 8 -8.37 -1.69 24.82
CA GLY A 8 -9.18 -2.31 23.77
C GLY A 8 -10.40 -1.48 23.43
N SER A 9 -10.84 -1.60 22.17
CA SER A 9 -12.10 -1.01 21.72
C SER A 9 -13.31 -1.89 22.05
N GLU A 10 -13.08 -3.14 22.44
CA GLU A 10 -14.10 -4.13 22.74
C GLU A 10 -13.77 -4.80 24.08
N MET A 11 -14.74 -4.82 25.00
CA MET A 11 -14.55 -5.28 26.36
C MET A 11 -15.73 -6.11 26.83
N CYS A 12 -15.43 -7.26 27.49
CA CYS A 12 -16.39 -8.05 28.25
C CYS A 12 -16.24 -7.75 29.73
N ILE A 13 -17.36 -7.51 30.42
CA ILE A 13 -17.42 -7.25 31.86
C ILE A 13 -18.40 -8.25 32.46
N ARG A 14 -18.03 -8.84 33.59
CA ARG A 14 -18.89 -9.69 34.37
C ARG A 14 -19.01 -9.07 35.77
N ASP A 15 -20.14 -8.45 36.06
CA ASP A 15 -20.39 -7.85 37.36
C ASP A 15 -21.27 -8.74 38.23
N ARG A 16 -21.06 -8.72 39.54
CA ARG A 16 -21.83 -9.54 40.50
C ARG A 16 -22.98 -8.69 41.07
N ALA A 17 -24.16 -9.28 41.22
CA ALA A 17 -25.33 -8.65 41.82
C ALA A 17 -25.09 -8.08 43.23
N GLU A 18 -24.08 -8.57 43.93
CA GLU A 18 -23.70 -8.04 45.27
C GLU A 18 -23.26 -6.58 45.23
N ALA A 19 -22.91 -6.04 44.02
CA ALA A 19 -22.59 -4.63 43.84
C ALA A 19 -23.81 -3.71 43.77
N GLY A 20 -25.04 -4.25 43.74
CA GLY A 20 -26.31 -3.50 43.72
C GLY A 20 -26.52 -2.71 42.42
N LEU A 21 -25.86 -3.10 41.33
CA LEU A 21 -26.00 -2.43 40.03
C LEU A 21 -27.10 -3.15 39.22
N ASP A 22 -28.19 -2.45 38.97
CA ASP A 22 -29.22 -2.86 38.01
C ASP A 22 -28.84 -2.44 36.58
N HIS A 23 -29.60 -2.91 35.58
CA HIS A 23 -29.38 -2.58 34.18
C HIS A 23 -29.39 -1.09 33.88
N ALA A 24 -30.16 -0.29 34.63
CA ALA A 24 -30.19 1.15 34.45
C ALA A 24 -28.89 1.81 34.94
N ALA A 25 -28.40 1.44 36.11
CA ALA A 25 -27.12 1.91 36.63
C ALA A 25 -25.95 1.46 35.75
N ILE A 26 -25.94 0.21 35.29
CA ILE A 26 -24.94 -0.30 34.32
C ILE A 26 -24.95 0.53 33.05
N THR A 27 -26.12 0.80 32.48
CA THR A 27 -26.29 1.63 31.28
C THR A 27 -25.69 3.02 31.48
N GLU A 28 -25.99 3.71 32.59
CA GLU A 28 -25.38 5.01 32.88
C GLU A 28 -23.86 4.99 32.96
N ILE A 29 -23.31 3.91 33.51
CA ILE A 29 -21.85 3.76 33.61
C ILE A 29 -21.22 3.50 32.23
N VAL A 30 -21.82 2.62 31.44
CA VAL A 30 -21.29 2.24 30.11
C VAL A 30 -21.36 3.42 29.14
N LEU A 31 -22.44 4.21 29.17
CA LEU A 31 -22.59 5.41 28.33
C LEU A 31 -21.47 6.45 28.56
N LYS A 32 -20.84 6.48 29.75
CA LYS A 32 -19.68 7.37 30.04
C LYS A 32 -18.39 6.97 29.30
N PHE A 33 -18.36 5.80 28.68
CA PHE A 33 -17.26 5.37 27.79
C PHE A 33 -17.51 5.73 26.33
N HIS A 34 -18.63 6.38 26.01
CA HIS A 34 -19.06 6.74 24.67
C HIS A 34 -19.08 5.53 23.69
N PRO A 35 -19.80 4.46 24.05
CA PRO A 35 -19.86 3.26 23.22
C PRO A 35 -20.58 3.55 21.91
N THR A 36 -20.21 2.82 20.85
CA THR A 36 -20.96 2.74 19.59
C THR A 36 -22.05 1.69 19.69
N TYR A 37 -21.79 0.66 20.48
CA TYR A 37 -22.70 -0.46 20.75
C TYR A 37 -22.41 -1.03 22.13
N PHE A 38 -23.44 -1.49 22.83
CA PHE A 38 -23.29 -2.39 23.97
C PHE A 38 -24.51 -3.31 24.12
N CYS A 39 -24.29 -4.47 24.72
CA CYS A 39 -25.36 -5.37 25.13
C CYS A 39 -25.03 -5.97 26.50
N MET A 40 -26.09 -6.40 27.19
CA MET A 40 -25.98 -7.06 28.48
C MET A 40 -27.09 -8.10 28.67
N ALA A 41 -26.84 -9.08 29.50
CA ALA A 41 -27.82 -10.05 29.97
C ALA A 41 -27.41 -10.62 31.32
N ASP A 42 -28.39 -11.05 32.11
CA ASP A 42 -28.18 -11.68 33.41
C ASP A 42 -27.97 -13.19 33.27
N GLU A 43 -27.08 -13.71 34.09
CA GLU A 43 -26.79 -15.14 34.17
C GLU A 43 -26.69 -15.59 35.62
N ILE A 44 -27.06 -16.85 35.85
CA ILE A 44 -26.85 -17.58 37.13
C ILE A 44 -25.80 -18.66 36.86
N ALA A 45 -24.60 -18.48 37.43
CA ALA A 45 -23.55 -19.50 37.30
C ALA A 45 -23.99 -20.83 37.90
N THR A 46 -23.36 -21.93 37.50
CA THR A 46 -23.58 -23.27 38.06
C THR A 46 -23.36 -23.34 39.57
N THR A 47 -22.61 -22.39 40.13
CA THR A 47 -22.41 -22.18 41.59
C THR A 47 -23.57 -21.43 42.26
N GLY A 48 -24.62 -21.03 41.53
CA GLY A 48 -25.75 -20.23 42.00
C GLY A 48 -25.46 -18.73 42.10
N THR A 49 -24.29 -18.27 41.66
CA THR A 49 -23.94 -16.84 41.72
C THR A 49 -24.60 -16.09 40.55
N PHE A 50 -25.43 -15.10 40.87
CA PHE A 50 -26.03 -14.19 39.89
C PHE A 50 -24.98 -13.17 39.44
N HIS A 51 -24.93 -12.89 38.12
CA HIS A 51 -24.07 -11.85 37.55
C HIS A 51 -24.62 -11.34 36.20
N THR A 52 -24.25 -10.14 35.84
CA THR A 52 -24.59 -9.55 34.54
C THR A 52 -23.38 -9.59 33.62
N HIS A 53 -23.55 -10.15 32.46
CA HIS A 53 -22.58 -10.08 31.37
C HIS A 53 -22.81 -8.80 30.56
N ILE A 54 -21.75 -8.04 30.32
CA ILE A 54 -21.77 -6.78 29.56
C ILE A 54 -20.72 -6.85 28.48
N PHE A 55 -21.10 -6.56 27.27
CA PHE A 55 -20.17 -6.33 26.16
C PHE A 55 -20.37 -4.94 25.61
N PHE A 56 -19.30 -4.23 25.30
CA PHE A 56 -19.38 -2.92 24.61
C PHE A 56 -18.26 -2.68 23.64
N CYS A 57 -18.56 -1.89 22.60
CA CYS A 57 -17.63 -1.42 21.59
C CYS A 57 -17.50 0.10 21.67
N THR A 58 -16.30 0.63 21.45
CA THR A 58 -16.01 2.05 21.40
C THR A 58 -15.17 2.41 20.17
N ARG A 59 -15.26 3.64 19.66
CA ARG A 59 -14.41 4.11 18.54
C ARG A 59 -12.94 4.23 18.94
N SER A 60 -12.67 4.54 20.19
CA SER A 60 -11.32 4.69 20.72
C SER A 60 -11.11 3.74 21.88
N PRO A 61 -9.93 3.13 22.00
CA PRO A 61 -9.63 2.19 23.07
C PRO A 61 -9.80 2.79 24.46
N VAL A 62 -10.45 2.06 25.37
CA VAL A 62 -10.63 2.45 26.78
C VAL A 62 -9.62 1.71 27.64
N ARG A 63 -8.97 2.44 28.56
CA ARG A 63 -7.97 1.85 29.47
C ARG A 63 -8.66 0.96 30.51
N PHE A 64 -8.10 -0.21 30.78
CA PHE A 64 -8.56 -1.14 31.79
C PHE A 64 -8.78 -0.45 33.16
N SER A 65 -7.83 0.37 33.61
CA SER A 65 -7.94 1.11 34.86
C SER A 65 -9.15 2.04 34.95
N THR A 66 -9.56 2.61 33.81
CA THR A 66 -10.75 3.47 33.73
C THR A 66 -12.04 2.67 33.91
N ILE A 67 -12.10 1.48 33.32
CA ILE A 67 -13.25 0.57 33.46
C ILE A 67 -13.29 0.01 34.88
N LYS A 68 -12.15 -0.48 35.38
CA LYS A 68 -12.02 -1.04 36.73
C LYS A 68 -12.40 -0.06 37.85
N LYS A 69 -12.11 1.24 37.63
CA LYS A 69 -12.54 2.31 38.59
C LYS A 69 -14.06 2.43 38.68
N ARG A 70 -14.79 2.11 37.60
CA ARG A 70 -16.26 2.23 37.55
C ARG A 70 -16.98 0.93 37.87
N PHE A 71 -16.31 -0.20 37.63
CA PHE A 71 -16.74 -1.55 37.98
C PHE A 71 -15.71 -2.20 38.90
N PRO A 72 -15.60 -1.79 40.17
CA PRO A 72 -14.48 -2.21 41.05
C PRO A 72 -14.52 -3.69 41.39
N THR A 73 -15.69 -4.30 41.46
CA THR A 73 -15.89 -5.72 41.80
C THR A 73 -15.94 -6.63 40.57
N ALA A 74 -16.15 -6.07 39.39
CA ALA A 74 -16.34 -6.85 38.16
C ALA A 74 -15.06 -7.54 37.69
N HIS A 75 -15.23 -8.70 37.06
CA HIS A 75 -14.22 -9.30 36.23
C HIS A 75 -14.26 -8.67 34.85
N ILE A 76 -13.13 -8.17 34.38
CA ILE A 76 -13.02 -7.39 33.14
C ILE A 76 -11.99 -8.06 32.25
N GLU A 77 -12.37 -8.40 31.03
CA GLU A 77 -11.51 -8.98 30.02
C GLU A 77 -11.62 -8.20 28.71
N ARG A 78 -10.57 -8.26 27.90
CA ARG A 78 -10.69 -7.88 26.51
C ARG A 78 -11.61 -8.87 25.81
N ALA A 79 -12.55 -8.39 25.01
CA ALA A 79 -13.41 -9.27 24.23
C ALA A 79 -12.58 -10.06 23.20
N TYR A 80 -12.86 -11.33 23.10
CA TYR A 80 -12.34 -12.22 22.07
C TYR A 80 -13.46 -12.51 21.07
N GLY A 81 -13.08 -12.72 19.80
CA GLY A 81 -14.05 -12.91 18.72
C GLY A 81 -14.63 -11.60 18.19
N THR A 82 -15.58 -11.72 17.27
CA THR A 82 -16.23 -10.59 16.62
C THR A 82 -17.32 -9.97 17.50
N PRO A 83 -17.75 -8.71 17.24
CA PRO A 83 -18.89 -8.12 17.92
C PRO A 83 -20.17 -8.95 17.83
N ARG A 84 -20.41 -9.62 16.70
CA ARG A 84 -21.54 -10.53 16.49
C ARG A 84 -21.44 -11.76 17.38
N GLU A 85 -20.30 -12.43 17.44
CA GLU A 85 -20.09 -13.60 18.30
C GLU A 85 -20.27 -13.26 19.78
N ASN A 86 -19.80 -12.09 20.22
CA ASN A 86 -19.99 -11.64 21.61
C ASN A 86 -21.45 -11.33 21.91
N LYS A 87 -22.20 -10.69 20.97
CA LYS A 87 -23.65 -10.49 21.08
C LYS A 87 -24.38 -11.84 21.16
N GLU A 88 -24.09 -12.78 20.26
CA GLU A 88 -24.70 -14.12 20.24
C GLU A 88 -24.40 -14.90 21.53
N TYR A 89 -23.17 -14.78 22.05
CA TYR A 89 -22.82 -15.38 23.33
C TYR A 89 -23.66 -14.84 24.50
N ILE A 90 -23.85 -13.53 24.59
CA ILE A 90 -24.61 -12.91 25.68
C ILE A 90 -26.10 -13.14 25.52
N SER A 91 -26.65 -13.06 24.30
CA SER A 91 -28.05 -13.31 24.02
C SER A 91 -28.43 -14.80 23.96
N LYS A 92 -27.41 -15.70 24.01
CA LYS A 92 -27.56 -17.16 23.83
C LYS A 92 -28.30 -17.53 22.54
N THR A 93 -27.90 -16.87 21.45
CA THR A 93 -28.42 -17.11 20.10
C THR A 93 -27.34 -17.70 19.20
N GLY A 94 -27.64 -17.96 17.92
CA GLY A 94 -26.71 -18.53 16.97
C GLY A 94 -26.16 -19.88 17.42
N VAL A 95 -24.86 -20.05 17.40
CA VAL A 95 -24.18 -21.31 17.79
C VAL A 95 -24.33 -21.66 19.28
N TRP A 96 -24.78 -20.71 20.11
CA TRP A 96 -24.95 -20.87 21.55
C TRP A 96 -26.36 -21.31 21.96
N ALA A 97 -27.33 -21.29 21.02
CA ALA A 97 -28.73 -21.62 21.32
C ALA A 97 -28.97 -23.03 21.79
N ASP A 98 -28.13 -23.98 21.36
CA ASP A 98 -28.26 -25.42 21.68
C ASP A 98 -27.17 -25.90 22.65
N THR A 99 -26.61 -25.01 23.47
CA THR A 99 -25.55 -25.35 24.43
C THR A 99 -26.06 -25.31 25.86
N ASP A 100 -25.41 -26.04 26.78
CA ASP A 100 -25.69 -26.03 28.23
C ASP A 100 -25.64 -24.62 28.85
N LYS A 101 -25.07 -23.63 28.13
CA LYS A 101 -24.99 -22.24 28.55
C LYS A 101 -26.33 -21.51 28.49
N VAL A 102 -27.30 -22.04 27.77
CA VAL A 102 -28.68 -21.49 27.77
C VAL A 102 -29.32 -21.66 29.15
N GLU A 103 -29.01 -22.76 29.86
CA GLU A 103 -29.55 -23.05 31.20
C GLU A 103 -29.09 -22.01 32.25
N THR A 104 -27.96 -21.34 32.04
CA THR A 104 -27.45 -20.30 32.94
C THR A 104 -28.05 -18.92 32.67
N SER A 105 -28.71 -18.73 31.55
CA SER A 105 -29.30 -17.44 31.14
C SER A 105 -30.60 -17.14 31.88
N VAL A 106 -30.80 -15.91 32.31
CA VAL A 106 -32.07 -15.42 32.84
C VAL A 106 -32.95 -14.92 31.71
N PRO A 107 -34.06 -15.61 31.37
CA PRO A 107 -34.85 -15.21 30.19
C PRO A 107 -35.43 -13.80 30.33
N GLY A 108 -35.40 -13.07 29.20
CA GLY A 108 -35.99 -11.71 29.11
C GLY A 108 -35.11 -10.58 29.67
N THR A 109 -33.87 -10.87 30.07
CA THR A 109 -32.96 -9.84 30.62
C THR A 109 -32.01 -9.28 29.56
N PHE A 110 -31.97 -9.83 28.35
CA PHE A 110 -31.13 -9.27 27.27
C PHE A 110 -31.57 -7.86 26.89
N ALA A 111 -30.61 -6.94 26.92
CA ALA A 111 -30.80 -5.55 26.49
C ALA A 111 -29.60 -5.12 25.62
N GLU A 112 -29.89 -4.33 24.61
CA GLU A 112 -28.86 -3.76 23.73
C GLU A 112 -29.12 -2.28 23.42
N TRP A 113 -28.07 -1.55 23.05
CA TRP A 113 -28.08 -0.15 22.68
C TRP A 113 -27.04 0.12 21.59
N GLY A 114 -27.41 1.03 20.66
CA GLY A 114 -26.55 1.45 19.57
C GLY A 114 -26.61 0.52 18.37
N GLU A 115 -25.67 0.69 17.46
CA GLU A 115 -25.58 -0.10 16.23
C GLU A 115 -24.39 -1.07 16.34
N LEU A 116 -24.68 -2.35 16.13
CA LEU A 116 -23.64 -3.40 16.18
C LEU A 116 -22.61 -3.13 15.10
N PRO A 117 -21.31 -2.97 15.42
CA PRO A 117 -20.26 -2.85 14.41
C PRO A 117 -20.25 -4.07 13.49
N ALA A 118 -20.00 -3.83 12.20
CA ALA A 118 -19.78 -4.92 11.25
C ALA A 118 -18.56 -5.76 11.69
N ASP A 119 -18.68 -7.07 11.56
CA ASP A 119 -17.60 -7.99 11.86
C ASP A 119 -16.37 -7.73 10.96
N SER A 120 -15.19 -8.09 11.43
CA SER A 120 -13.96 -7.97 10.64
C SER A 120 -13.99 -8.82 9.37
N GLU A 121 -14.85 -9.83 9.29
CA GLU A 121 -15.10 -10.62 8.09
C GLU A 121 -15.79 -9.81 6.99
N ASP A 122 -16.61 -8.81 7.35
CA ASP A 122 -17.21 -7.88 6.38
C ASP A 122 -16.16 -6.90 5.80
N LYS A 123 -14.98 -6.77 6.45
CA LYS A 123 -13.82 -6.02 5.92
C LYS A 123 -12.91 -6.85 5.02
N ALA A 124 -12.98 -8.17 5.10
CA ALA A 124 -12.21 -9.05 4.23
C ALA A 124 -12.58 -8.90 2.75
N PRO A 125 -13.87 -8.76 2.36
CA PRO A 125 -14.26 -8.42 1.00
C PRO A 125 -13.70 -7.06 0.54
N GLU A 126 -13.75 -6.02 1.39
CA GLU A 126 -13.20 -4.68 1.08
C GLU A 126 -11.68 -4.73 0.85
N MET A 127 -10.93 -5.44 1.70
CA MET A 127 -9.49 -5.61 1.54
C MET A 127 -9.15 -6.46 0.30
N PHE A 128 -9.91 -7.50 0.03
CA PHE A 128 -9.73 -8.32 -1.17
C PHE A 128 -10.01 -7.50 -2.44
N GLN A 129 -11.06 -6.69 -2.45
CA GLN A 129 -11.38 -5.79 -3.55
C GLN A 129 -10.27 -4.76 -3.77
N LEU A 130 -9.77 -4.11 -2.70
CA LEU A 130 -8.63 -3.20 -2.76
C LEU A 130 -7.39 -3.85 -3.39
N MET A 131 -7.07 -5.09 -2.99
CA MET A 131 -5.95 -5.82 -3.60
C MET A 131 -6.18 -6.11 -5.09
N GLN A 132 -7.40 -6.44 -5.50
CA GLN A 132 -7.73 -6.65 -6.91
C GLN A 132 -7.61 -5.35 -7.73
N GLU A 133 -8.06 -4.24 -7.18
CA GLU A 133 -7.94 -2.92 -7.81
C GLU A 133 -6.48 -2.52 -8.01
N LEU A 134 -5.64 -2.70 -6.99
CA LEU A 134 -4.20 -2.44 -7.11
C LEU A 134 -3.51 -3.39 -8.11
N ARG A 135 -3.92 -4.67 -8.17
CA ARG A 135 -3.42 -5.64 -9.15
C ARG A 135 -3.86 -5.34 -10.58
N SER A 136 -5.02 -4.74 -10.76
CA SER A 136 -5.51 -4.29 -12.07
C SER A 136 -4.77 -3.07 -12.61
N GLY A 137 -3.95 -2.42 -11.77
CA GLY A 137 -3.13 -1.28 -12.15
C GLY A 137 -3.73 0.08 -11.80
N LYS A 138 -4.83 0.14 -11.03
CA LYS A 138 -5.38 1.42 -10.56
C LYS A 138 -4.33 2.22 -9.80
N SER A 139 -4.33 3.51 -10.04
CA SER A 139 -3.50 4.46 -9.30
C SER A 139 -3.95 4.59 -7.84
N THR A 140 -3.09 5.10 -6.99
CA THR A 140 -3.45 5.38 -5.59
C THR A 140 -4.61 6.36 -5.48
N MET A 141 -4.73 7.33 -6.42
CA MET A 141 -5.85 8.29 -6.43
C MET A 141 -7.16 7.63 -6.81
N GLU A 142 -7.21 6.82 -7.86
CA GLU A 142 -8.41 6.06 -8.25
C GLU A 142 -8.93 5.18 -7.10
N VAL A 143 -8.01 4.52 -6.40
CA VAL A 143 -8.35 3.72 -5.20
C VAL A 143 -8.93 4.60 -4.10
N LEU A 144 -8.38 5.80 -3.86
CA LEU A 144 -8.88 6.72 -2.83
C LEU A 144 -10.23 7.36 -3.19
N GLU A 145 -10.52 7.54 -4.46
CA GLU A 145 -11.84 8.00 -4.93
C GLU A 145 -12.93 6.97 -4.64
N GLU A 146 -12.62 5.68 -4.79
CA GLU A 146 -13.54 4.58 -4.47
C GLU A 146 -13.58 4.25 -2.97
N HIS A 147 -12.47 4.46 -2.25
CA HIS A 147 -12.33 4.19 -0.82
C HIS A 147 -11.88 5.43 -0.02
N PRO A 148 -12.71 6.49 0.11
CA PRO A 148 -12.31 7.76 0.76
C PRO A 148 -11.89 7.59 2.24
N ASN A 149 -12.38 6.53 2.90
CA ASN A 149 -12.01 6.17 4.28
C ASN A 149 -10.52 5.81 4.42
N LEU A 150 -9.84 5.50 3.31
CA LEU A 150 -8.41 5.18 3.27
C LEU A 150 -7.51 6.41 3.04
N ALA A 151 -8.07 7.62 2.94
CA ALA A 151 -7.31 8.84 2.61
C ALA A 151 -6.11 9.11 3.54
N PHE A 152 -6.19 8.73 4.81
CA PHE A 152 -5.08 8.85 5.76
C PHE A 152 -4.09 7.67 5.74
N ARG A 153 -4.30 6.67 4.87
CA ARG A 153 -3.46 5.48 4.70
C ARG A 153 -2.76 5.42 3.35
N ILE A 154 -2.58 6.55 2.68
CA ILE A 154 -1.94 6.65 1.36
C ILE A 154 -0.59 5.92 1.33
N ARG A 155 0.21 6.06 2.40
CA ARG A 155 1.52 5.43 2.50
C ARG A 155 1.43 3.89 2.54
N ASP A 156 0.45 3.35 3.24
CA ASP A 156 0.25 1.90 3.36
C ASP A 156 -0.22 1.31 2.02
N ILE A 157 -1.12 2.02 1.32
CA ILE A 157 -1.60 1.66 -0.02
C ILE A 157 -0.44 1.67 -1.02
N GLU A 158 0.40 2.71 -0.99
CA GLU A 158 1.54 2.80 -1.88
C GLU A 158 2.57 1.69 -1.61
N LEU A 159 2.83 1.35 -0.34
CA LEU A 159 3.69 0.23 0.02
C LEU A 159 3.12 -1.11 -0.48
N LEU A 160 1.83 -1.33 -0.32
CA LEU A 160 1.14 -2.52 -0.81
C LEU A 160 1.23 -2.60 -2.35
N ARG A 161 1.00 -1.48 -3.04
CA ARG A 161 1.14 -1.37 -4.49
C ARG A 161 2.54 -1.72 -4.96
N GLN A 162 3.58 -1.17 -4.32
CA GLN A 162 4.98 -1.50 -4.62
C GLN A 162 5.29 -2.98 -4.37
N THR A 163 4.70 -3.58 -3.34
CA THR A 163 4.86 -5.02 -3.06
C THR A 163 4.24 -5.87 -4.16
N ILE A 164 3.03 -5.53 -4.62
CA ILE A 164 2.35 -6.21 -5.73
C ILE A 164 3.16 -6.09 -7.03
N LEU A 165 3.67 -4.89 -7.33
CA LEU A 165 4.53 -4.66 -8.50
C LEU A 165 5.84 -5.46 -8.39
N ALA A 166 6.46 -5.52 -7.22
CA ALA A 166 7.66 -6.30 -6.99
C ALA A 166 7.42 -7.79 -7.27
N GLU A 167 6.32 -8.36 -6.78
CA GLU A 167 5.95 -9.75 -7.04
C GLU A 167 5.77 -10.00 -8.54
N LYS A 168 5.02 -9.15 -9.23
CA LYS A 168 4.77 -9.26 -10.67
C LYS A 168 6.05 -9.22 -11.50
N TYR A 169 6.91 -8.22 -11.24
CA TYR A 169 8.10 -7.97 -12.05
C TYR A 169 9.36 -8.71 -11.56
N SER A 170 9.31 -9.42 -10.44
CA SER A 170 10.38 -10.33 -10.01
C SER A 170 10.34 -11.68 -10.74
N ALA A 171 9.19 -12.08 -11.26
CA ALA A 171 8.99 -13.39 -11.89
C ALA A 171 9.22 -13.38 -13.41
N GLU A 172 9.19 -12.21 -14.06
CA GLU A 172 9.23 -12.11 -15.52
C GLU A 172 10.18 -11.00 -15.98
N ASN A 173 10.87 -11.24 -17.11
CA ASN A 173 11.65 -10.20 -17.77
C ASN A 173 10.73 -9.16 -18.42
N ARG A 174 11.08 -7.89 -18.30
CA ARG A 174 10.36 -6.80 -18.94
C ARG A 174 10.54 -6.84 -20.47
N LYS A 175 9.51 -6.47 -21.21
CA LYS A 175 9.64 -6.20 -22.65
C LYS A 175 10.03 -4.74 -22.81
N LEU A 176 11.33 -4.47 -22.86
CA LEU A 176 11.83 -3.12 -22.86
C LEU A 176 12.14 -2.63 -24.28
N GLU A 177 11.65 -1.44 -24.63
CA GLU A 177 12.00 -0.71 -25.83
C GLU A 177 12.76 0.56 -25.44
N VAL A 178 13.95 0.76 -26.00
CA VAL A 178 14.83 1.89 -25.69
C VAL A 178 15.04 2.70 -26.96
N THR A 179 14.71 3.98 -26.90
CA THR A 179 14.85 4.93 -28.02
C THR A 179 15.77 6.07 -27.63
N TYR A 180 16.79 6.30 -28.44
CA TYR A 180 17.70 7.43 -28.32
C TYR A 180 17.27 8.54 -29.27
N LEU A 181 16.90 9.70 -28.71
CA LEU A 181 16.46 10.88 -29.46
C LEU A 181 17.56 11.95 -29.40
N TYR A 182 18.04 12.41 -30.56
CA TYR A 182 19.04 13.47 -30.57
C TYR A 182 18.73 14.55 -31.59
N GLY A 183 19.33 15.71 -31.42
CA GLY A 183 19.17 16.90 -32.28
C GLY A 183 19.40 18.18 -31.49
N ALA A 184 19.39 19.31 -32.14
CA ALA A 184 19.61 20.61 -31.53
C ALA A 184 18.63 20.90 -30.38
N SER A 185 18.97 21.87 -29.53
CA SER A 185 18.01 22.28 -28.49
C SER A 185 16.81 22.97 -29.16
N GLY A 186 15.60 22.70 -28.63
CA GLY A 186 14.35 23.29 -29.07
C GLY A 186 13.69 22.66 -30.31
N VAL A 187 14.25 21.59 -30.89
CA VAL A 187 13.65 20.88 -32.05
C VAL A 187 12.47 19.96 -31.71
N GLY A 188 12.02 19.91 -30.45
CA GLY A 188 10.81 19.17 -30.08
C GLY A 188 11.02 17.73 -29.59
N LYS A 189 12.25 17.30 -29.26
CA LYS A 189 12.52 15.92 -28.78
C LYS A 189 11.59 15.48 -27.65
N THR A 190 11.59 16.24 -26.55
CA THR A 190 10.74 15.95 -25.38
C THR A 190 9.26 16.13 -25.71
N TRP A 191 8.90 17.13 -26.49
CA TRP A 191 7.53 17.37 -26.90
C TRP A 191 6.95 16.18 -27.66
N GLY A 192 7.71 15.58 -28.59
CA GLY A 192 7.30 14.39 -29.32
C GLY A 192 7.06 13.15 -28.45
N ILE A 193 7.70 13.04 -27.26
CA ILE A 193 7.41 12.00 -26.28
C ILE A 193 6.03 12.25 -25.64
N PHE A 194 5.75 13.51 -25.27
CA PHE A 194 4.47 13.88 -24.64
C PHE A 194 3.28 13.88 -25.61
N GLU A 195 3.50 13.87 -26.91
CA GLU A 195 2.44 13.64 -27.91
C GLU A 195 2.06 12.15 -28.02
N GLN A 196 2.98 11.24 -27.69
CA GLN A 196 2.77 9.80 -27.81
C GLN A 196 2.33 9.15 -26.51
N HIS A 197 2.53 9.81 -25.38
CA HIS A 197 2.27 9.26 -24.05
C HIS A 197 1.63 10.33 -23.16
N ASP A 198 0.68 9.90 -22.35
CA ASP A 198 0.05 10.78 -21.38
C ASP A 198 1.05 11.19 -20.26
N PRO A 199 0.98 12.44 -19.76
CA PRO A 199 1.92 12.96 -18.77
C PRO A 199 2.05 12.09 -17.51
N TRP A 200 0.99 11.41 -17.08
CA TRP A 200 1.02 10.52 -15.89
C TRP A 200 1.72 9.19 -16.14
N GLU A 201 1.87 8.77 -17.40
CA GLU A 201 2.61 7.56 -17.78
C GLU A 201 4.12 7.79 -17.82
N ILE A 202 4.57 9.05 -17.75
CA ILE A 202 5.96 9.45 -17.95
C ILE A 202 6.63 9.77 -16.61
N CYS A 203 7.75 9.10 -16.34
CA CYS A 203 8.70 9.52 -15.31
C CYS A 203 9.93 10.16 -15.99
N ARG A 204 10.21 11.43 -15.66
CA ARG A 204 11.36 12.16 -16.20
C ARG A 204 12.50 12.20 -15.21
N ILE A 205 13.68 11.82 -15.66
CA ILE A 205 14.94 11.97 -14.92
C ILE A 205 15.64 13.21 -15.45
N THR A 206 15.62 14.28 -14.66
CA THR A 206 16.21 15.58 -15.00
C THR A 206 17.39 15.95 -14.10
N ASN A 207 17.59 15.22 -13.00
CA ASN A 207 18.66 15.45 -12.05
C ASN A 207 19.53 14.20 -11.90
N TYR A 208 20.78 14.31 -12.28
CA TYR A 208 21.78 13.24 -12.28
C TYR A 208 22.82 13.39 -11.14
N ARG A 209 22.70 14.45 -10.31
CA ARG A 209 23.70 14.85 -9.32
C ARG A 209 23.30 14.52 -7.87
N GLY A 210 22.54 13.47 -7.68
CA GLY A 210 22.27 12.99 -6.31
C GLY A 210 23.55 12.47 -5.63
N ALA A 211 23.64 12.56 -4.31
CA ALA A 211 24.77 12.07 -3.52
C ALA A 211 25.06 10.56 -3.70
N ARG A 212 24.10 9.82 -4.23
CA ARG A 212 24.18 8.37 -4.52
C ARG A 212 23.84 8.03 -5.98
N GLY A 213 24.05 8.97 -6.92
CA GLY A 213 23.64 8.82 -8.31
C GLY A 213 22.22 9.33 -8.57
N ILE A 214 21.51 8.73 -9.51
CA ILE A 214 20.13 9.09 -9.85
C ILE A 214 19.20 8.70 -8.69
N SER A 215 18.26 9.60 -8.35
CA SER A 215 17.16 9.29 -7.44
C SER A 215 15.87 9.06 -8.22
N PHE A 216 15.21 7.95 -7.95
CA PHE A 216 13.91 7.62 -8.50
C PHE A 216 12.76 7.91 -7.52
N ASP A 217 12.91 8.90 -6.66
CA ASP A 217 11.88 9.30 -5.66
C ASP A 217 10.52 9.61 -6.30
N GLY A 218 10.52 10.17 -7.51
CA GLY A 218 9.31 10.50 -8.27
C GLY A 218 8.75 9.35 -9.12
N TYR A 219 9.44 8.20 -9.15
CA TYR A 219 8.97 7.06 -9.90
C TYR A 219 7.91 6.28 -9.12
N ASN A 220 6.72 6.12 -9.69
CA ASN A 220 5.57 5.45 -9.09
C ASN A 220 5.02 4.33 -9.97
N GLY A 221 5.88 3.69 -10.78
CA GLY A 221 5.49 2.59 -11.67
C GLY A 221 5.04 3.04 -13.06
N GLN A 222 5.44 4.26 -13.49
CA GLN A 222 5.17 4.75 -14.85
C GLN A 222 5.77 3.80 -15.89
N ASP A 223 5.07 3.62 -17.01
CA ASP A 223 5.52 2.75 -18.10
C ASP A 223 6.63 3.37 -18.95
N VAL A 224 6.74 4.70 -18.96
CA VAL A 224 7.69 5.47 -19.76
C VAL A 224 8.72 6.13 -18.85
N LEU A 225 10.00 5.81 -19.04
CA LEU A 225 11.13 6.45 -18.35
C LEU A 225 11.88 7.33 -19.35
N VAL A 226 12.09 8.61 -19.02
CA VAL A 226 12.79 9.57 -19.88
C VAL A 226 14.03 10.11 -19.17
N PHE A 227 15.20 9.87 -19.74
CA PHE A 227 16.46 10.49 -19.35
C PHE A 227 16.64 11.77 -20.17
N GLU A 228 16.40 12.92 -19.53
CA GLU A 228 16.47 14.23 -20.19
C GLU A 228 17.91 14.75 -20.27
N GLU A 229 18.24 15.41 -21.40
CA GLU A 229 19.55 16.04 -21.62
C GLU A 229 20.72 15.08 -21.33
N PHE A 230 20.57 13.83 -21.78
CA PHE A 230 21.56 12.79 -21.57
C PHE A 230 22.90 13.12 -22.25
N ASN A 231 23.97 13.13 -21.49
CA ASN A 231 25.31 13.48 -21.97
C ASN A 231 26.37 12.68 -21.17
N SER A 232 26.26 11.36 -21.14
CA SER A 232 27.17 10.43 -20.45
C SER A 232 27.45 10.78 -18.98
N GLN A 233 26.51 11.50 -18.31
CA GLN A 233 26.66 11.92 -16.94
C GLN A 233 26.30 10.81 -15.91
N VAL A 234 25.75 9.71 -16.39
CA VAL A 234 25.49 8.51 -15.62
C VAL A 234 26.57 7.48 -15.93
N PRO A 235 27.16 6.79 -14.96
CA PRO A 235 28.08 5.70 -15.22
C PRO A 235 27.45 4.67 -16.19
N ILE A 236 28.23 4.21 -17.17
CA ILE A 236 27.73 3.31 -18.21
C ILE A 236 27.20 2.00 -17.60
N GLU A 237 27.79 1.54 -16.52
CA GLU A 237 27.39 0.34 -15.79
C GLU A 237 25.98 0.48 -15.20
N ASP A 238 25.65 1.66 -14.66
CA ASP A 238 24.31 1.95 -14.14
C ASP A 238 23.29 2.00 -15.29
N MET A 239 23.66 2.62 -16.41
CA MET A 239 22.81 2.63 -17.60
C MET A 239 22.58 1.22 -18.16
N LEU A 240 23.58 0.34 -18.12
CA LEU A 240 23.38 -1.05 -18.52
C LEU A 240 22.29 -1.74 -17.69
N ASN A 241 22.20 -1.44 -16.40
CA ASN A 241 21.16 -1.98 -15.53
C ASN A 241 19.79 -1.34 -15.82
N TYR A 242 19.72 -0.02 -15.96
CA TYR A 242 18.46 0.67 -16.24
C TYR A 242 17.86 0.30 -17.60
N LEU A 243 18.70 0.00 -18.58
CA LEU A 243 18.29 -0.39 -19.94
C LEU A 243 18.17 -1.89 -20.15
N ASP A 244 18.30 -2.70 -19.09
CA ASP A 244 18.17 -4.16 -19.18
C ASP A 244 16.73 -4.61 -18.92
N ILE A 245 16.42 -5.80 -19.43
CA ILE A 245 15.10 -6.43 -19.31
C ILE A 245 14.86 -7.10 -17.94
N TYR A 246 15.94 -7.39 -17.20
CA TYR A 246 15.86 -8.13 -15.94
C TYR A 246 15.19 -7.33 -14.82
N PRO A 247 14.63 -8.01 -13.80
CA PRO A 247 14.09 -7.37 -12.61
C PRO A 247 15.12 -6.42 -11.97
N LEU A 248 14.69 -5.22 -11.61
CA LEU A 248 15.58 -4.20 -11.09
C LEU A 248 14.87 -3.36 -10.00
N HIS A 249 15.60 -3.10 -8.92
CA HIS A 249 15.24 -2.10 -7.93
C HIS A 249 15.92 -0.77 -8.22
N LEU A 250 15.15 0.28 -8.27
CA LEU A 250 15.59 1.66 -8.55
C LEU A 250 15.84 2.37 -7.22
N PRO A 251 17.00 2.99 -6.99
CA PRO A 251 17.33 3.65 -5.74
C PRO A 251 16.42 4.86 -5.49
N ALA A 252 15.75 4.87 -4.34
CA ALA A 252 14.94 5.98 -3.88
C ALA A 252 15.19 6.26 -2.38
N ARG A 253 14.78 7.44 -1.89
CA ARG A 253 15.21 7.96 -0.58
C ARG A 253 14.80 7.08 0.61
N TYR A 254 13.61 6.51 0.59
CA TYR A 254 13.07 5.76 1.73
C TYR A 254 12.94 4.27 1.46
N ASN A 255 12.38 3.92 0.30
CA ASN A 255 12.23 2.54 -0.15
C ASN A 255 12.54 2.51 -1.64
N ASP A 256 13.36 1.56 -2.07
CA ASP A 256 13.63 1.34 -3.48
C ASP A 256 12.33 1.10 -4.26
N ARG A 257 12.29 1.55 -5.51
CA ARG A 257 11.16 1.38 -6.40
C ARG A 257 11.39 0.19 -7.32
N VAL A 258 10.33 -0.51 -7.68
CA VAL A 258 10.44 -1.60 -8.66
C VAL A 258 10.37 -1.02 -10.07
N ALA A 259 11.31 -1.38 -10.93
CA ALA A 259 11.32 -0.97 -12.32
C ALA A 259 10.20 -1.68 -13.09
N CYS A 260 9.15 -0.93 -13.46
CA CYS A 260 7.98 -1.43 -14.19
C CYS A 260 7.91 -0.90 -15.63
N TYR A 261 8.73 0.11 -15.99
CA TYR A 261 8.71 0.72 -17.31
C TYR A 261 9.06 -0.28 -18.39
N THR A 262 8.38 -0.14 -19.52
CA THR A 262 8.62 -0.91 -20.75
C THR A 262 9.21 -0.06 -21.86
N LYS A 263 9.15 1.28 -21.74
CA LYS A 263 9.69 2.22 -22.72
C LYS A 263 10.69 3.15 -22.05
N VAL A 264 11.83 3.31 -22.68
CA VAL A 264 12.87 4.26 -22.22
C VAL A 264 13.26 5.18 -23.35
N TYR A 265 13.27 6.48 -23.08
CA TYR A 265 13.78 7.49 -23.96
C TYR A 265 15.01 8.16 -23.37
N LEU A 266 16.08 8.29 -24.17
CA LEU A 266 17.23 9.11 -23.84
C LEU A 266 17.21 10.32 -24.79
N THR A 267 16.91 11.51 -24.28
CA THR A 267 17.00 12.74 -25.10
C THR A 267 18.38 13.35 -24.99
N SER A 268 18.97 13.79 -26.10
CA SER A 268 20.31 14.36 -26.12
C SER A 268 20.45 15.45 -27.20
N ASN A 269 21.41 16.34 -26.99
CA ASN A 269 21.86 17.26 -28.05
C ASN A 269 23.04 16.67 -28.86
N LEU A 270 23.54 15.48 -28.44
CA LEU A 270 24.67 14.82 -29.09
C LEU A 270 24.20 13.57 -29.85
N PRO A 271 24.75 13.29 -31.04
CA PRO A 271 24.61 11.98 -31.66
C PRO A 271 25.12 10.87 -30.73
N LEU A 272 24.55 9.66 -30.87
CA LEU A 272 24.86 8.53 -30.00
C LEU A 272 26.34 8.18 -29.96
N GLU A 273 27.05 8.31 -31.08
CA GLU A 273 28.49 8.03 -31.24
C GLU A 273 29.38 8.99 -30.43
N LYS A 274 28.82 10.11 -29.98
CA LYS A 274 29.56 11.05 -29.13
C LYS A 274 29.38 10.82 -27.63
N GLN A 275 28.53 9.87 -27.26
CA GLN A 275 28.36 9.46 -25.88
C GLN A 275 29.52 8.56 -25.42
N TYR A 276 29.86 8.60 -24.14
CA TYR A 276 30.81 7.70 -23.49
C TYR A 276 32.16 7.52 -24.24
N ARG A 277 32.78 8.59 -24.71
CA ARG A 277 34.01 8.54 -25.54
C ARG A 277 35.17 7.84 -24.86
N ALA A 278 35.34 7.99 -23.55
CA ALA A 278 36.39 7.30 -22.81
C ALA A 278 36.15 5.78 -22.80
N GLU A 279 34.88 5.40 -22.50
CA GLU A 279 34.46 4.00 -22.44
C GLU A 279 34.51 3.32 -23.82
N GLN A 280 34.28 4.05 -24.89
CA GLN A 280 34.44 3.52 -26.25
C GLN A 280 35.88 3.05 -26.50
N TRP A 281 36.87 3.78 -25.98
CA TRP A 281 38.30 3.46 -26.14
C TRP A 281 38.77 2.46 -25.09
N ASP A 282 38.52 2.72 -23.82
CA ASP A 282 39.08 1.94 -22.72
C ASP A 282 38.35 0.63 -22.49
N ARG A 283 37.03 0.59 -22.76
CA ARG A 283 36.14 -0.54 -22.48
C ARG A 283 35.15 -0.80 -23.63
N PRO A 284 35.64 -1.17 -24.82
CA PRO A 284 34.82 -1.31 -26.02
C PRO A 284 33.69 -2.34 -25.88
N GLU A 285 33.86 -3.38 -25.08
CA GLU A 285 32.83 -4.39 -24.84
C GLU A 285 31.65 -3.82 -24.02
N THR A 286 31.93 -2.97 -23.03
CA THR A 286 30.92 -2.28 -22.25
C THR A 286 30.12 -1.30 -23.13
N TRP A 287 30.79 -0.58 -24.01
CA TRP A 287 30.17 0.25 -25.01
C TRP A 287 29.26 -0.54 -25.97
N ARG A 288 29.74 -1.68 -26.48
CA ARG A 288 28.90 -2.58 -27.32
C ARG A 288 27.68 -3.09 -26.56
N ALA A 289 27.82 -3.40 -25.27
CA ALA A 289 26.71 -3.81 -24.42
C ALA A 289 25.67 -2.70 -24.26
N PHE A 290 26.08 -1.44 -24.16
CA PHE A 290 25.18 -0.28 -24.15
C PHE A 290 24.46 -0.14 -25.49
N LEU A 291 25.17 -0.18 -26.61
CA LEU A 291 24.57 -0.10 -27.95
C LEU A 291 23.53 -1.18 -28.21
N ARG A 292 23.77 -2.43 -27.74
CA ARG A 292 22.79 -3.53 -27.89
C ARG A 292 21.44 -3.23 -27.26
N ARG A 293 21.42 -2.43 -26.19
CA ARG A 293 20.20 -2.05 -25.46
C ARG A 293 19.44 -0.89 -26.09
N ILE A 294 20.06 -0.12 -26.98
CA ILE A 294 19.39 0.92 -27.77
C ILE A 294 18.68 0.26 -28.95
N HIS A 295 17.36 0.36 -29.01
CA HIS A 295 16.56 -0.28 -30.08
C HIS A 295 16.35 0.63 -31.26
N ASN A 296 16.08 1.93 -30.99
CA ASN A 296 15.81 2.95 -32.00
C ASN A 296 16.73 4.15 -31.77
N VAL A 297 17.19 4.76 -32.87
CA VAL A 297 17.93 6.02 -32.87
C VAL A 297 17.21 6.97 -33.82
N ILE A 298 16.73 8.09 -33.30
CA ILE A 298 15.96 9.07 -34.07
C ILE A 298 16.63 10.45 -33.95
N GLU A 299 16.95 11.02 -35.09
CA GLU A 299 17.46 12.40 -35.21
C GLU A 299 16.31 13.35 -35.45
N TYR A 300 16.25 14.41 -34.66
CA TYR A 300 15.36 15.54 -34.86
C TYR A 300 16.09 16.66 -35.62
N LEU A 301 15.61 16.98 -36.80
CA LEU A 301 16.18 18.02 -37.64
C LEU A 301 15.63 19.43 -37.28
N PRO A 302 16.33 20.49 -37.65
CA PRO A 302 15.89 21.86 -37.36
C PRO A 302 14.54 22.27 -37.96
N ASP A 303 14.12 21.61 -39.03
CA ASP A 303 12.82 21.81 -39.70
C ASP A 303 11.66 21.07 -39.00
N GLY A 304 11.93 20.38 -37.91
CA GLY A 304 10.96 19.57 -37.16
C GLY A 304 10.73 18.15 -37.71
N SER A 305 11.36 17.81 -38.83
CA SER A 305 11.31 16.43 -39.34
C SER A 305 12.21 15.50 -38.55
N THR A 306 11.95 14.18 -38.64
CA THR A 306 12.72 13.16 -37.93
C THR A 306 13.32 12.14 -38.91
N VAL A 307 14.53 11.69 -38.62
CA VAL A 307 15.21 10.64 -39.38
C VAL A 307 15.49 9.47 -38.45
N GLN A 308 14.97 8.30 -38.78
CA GLN A 308 15.27 7.08 -38.05
C GLN A 308 16.51 6.41 -38.65
N HIS A 309 17.52 6.22 -37.82
CA HIS A 309 18.74 5.53 -38.22
C HIS A 309 18.60 4.03 -38.00
N LYS A 310 19.01 3.23 -39.00
CA LYS A 310 19.01 1.76 -38.87
C LYS A 310 20.06 1.31 -37.84
N LYS A 311 19.71 0.35 -36.99
CA LYS A 311 20.64 -0.36 -36.12
C LYS A 311 21.67 -1.08 -37.01
N GLY A 312 22.91 -0.64 -37.03
CA GLY A 312 23.98 -1.21 -37.90
C GLY A 312 24.79 -0.19 -38.71
N GLY A 313 24.38 1.10 -38.71
CA GLY A 313 25.17 2.19 -39.31
C GLY A 313 26.34 2.68 -38.41
N PHE A 314 26.53 2.10 -37.25
CA PHE A 314 27.62 2.44 -36.37
C PHE A 314 28.86 1.61 -36.76
N PRO A 315 30.02 2.25 -36.99
CA PRO A 315 31.25 1.55 -37.35
C PRO A 315 31.77 0.74 -36.15
N CYS A 316 31.17 -0.40 -35.91
CA CYS A 316 31.69 -1.43 -35.00
C CYS A 316 32.42 -2.55 -35.73
N ASP A 317 32.57 -2.46 -37.05
CA ASP A 317 33.33 -3.43 -37.87
C ASP A 317 34.61 -2.82 -38.40
N THR A 318 35.56 -2.58 -37.50
CA THR A 318 36.98 -2.66 -37.88
C THR A 318 37.69 -3.50 -36.82
N LYS A 319 38.20 -4.64 -37.32
CA LYS A 319 38.94 -5.71 -36.67
C LYS A 319 40.00 -5.22 -35.71
#